data_28cc170aef918f38b99d36f2eb9b8049
#
_entry.id   28cc170aef918f38b99d36f2eb9b8049
#
_cell.length_a   1.000
_cell.length_b   1.000
_cell.length_c   1.000
_cell.angle_alpha   90.00
_cell.angle_beta   90.00
_cell.angle_gamma   90.00
#
_symmetry.space_group_name_H-M   'P 1'
#
loop_
_entity.id
_entity.type
_entity.pdbx_description
1 polymer ?
#
loop_
_entity_poly.entity_id
_entity_poly.type
_entity_poly.pdbx_seq_one_letter_code
_entity_poly.pdbx_strand_id
1 'polypeptide(L)'
;ADTMVTEEAVELLRGPPGTEVTVKMLRPGVEEPIEFTIERATILLRAVPFALMLEPGIGYVPLQTVSETSSREVRAAVDSLRGEGLEGLILDLRGNPGGLLDEGIAVSDLFLEAELPIVETRGRAARQSQTYSSSSPDRYRDVPIVVLVDGTSASASEIIAGALQDHDRAVVVGETTYGKGSVQSLFRLTGGDVLRLTTARWYTPVGRLIDRDRDAVVDVTEHELAISGQVVRPTVHDGRPEYESLGGRTLLGGGGITPDLYVAPETLSPEEAEAVYRVFRRAGGFTAALFKYAVAFVQDHPNAQPGFAVRDFELEDFYETLPEWRGEVDRDEFMTAQRWVRYLMEREIALQAWGDAGQFQQSRRHDTQLATAIELLQAAPSTADLIARVAAAANEQDSGS
;
A
#
# COMPACT_ATOMS: atom_id res chain seq x y z
N ALA A 1 -30.67 -0.68 11.25
CA ALA A 1 -29.29 -0.45 10.81
C ALA A 1 -28.51 0.36 11.87
N ASP A 2 -29.15 1.27 12.57
CA ASP A 2 -28.48 2.20 13.51
C ASP A 2 -27.92 1.52 14.79
N THR A 3 -28.19 0.23 14.98
CA THR A 3 -27.72 -0.55 16.16
C THR A 3 -26.90 -1.77 15.78
N MET A 4 -26.71 -2.03 14.48
CA MET A 4 -25.99 -3.19 13.98
C MET A 4 -24.48 -2.86 13.87
N VAL A 5 -23.64 -3.69 14.48
CA VAL A 5 -22.19 -3.57 14.31
C VAL A 5 -21.74 -4.13 12.96
N THR A 6 -20.60 -3.67 12.47
CA THR A 6 -20.09 -4.03 11.12
C THR A 6 -19.95 -5.55 10.95
N GLU A 7 -19.52 -6.25 11.98
CA GLU A 7 -19.36 -7.71 11.97
C GLU A 7 -20.68 -8.43 11.73
N GLU A 8 -21.76 -8.01 12.39
CA GLU A 8 -23.10 -8.58 12.18
C GLU A 8 -23.61 -8.32 10.75
N ALA A 9 -23.36 -7.12 10.23
CA ALA A 9 -23.73 -6.80 8.85
C ALA A 9 -22.97 -7.69 7.85
N VAL A 10 -21.69 -7.92 8.08
CA VAL A 10 -20.86 -8.79 7.24
C VAL A 10 -21.35 -10.24 7.29
N GLU A 11 -21.73 -10.77 8.46
CA GLU A 11 -22.29 -12.13 8.60
C GLU A 11 -23.58 -12.29 7.83
N LEU A 12 -24.48 -11.29 7.87
CA LEU A 12 -25.75 -11.32 7.15
C LEU A 12 -25.57 -11.20 5.61
N LEU A 13 -24.59 -10.40 5.18
CA LEU A 13 -24.29 -10.22 3.77
C LEU A 13 -23.61 -11.43 3.15
N ARG A 14 -22.74 -12.12 3.90
CA ARG A 14 -22.05 -13.31 3.44
C ARG A 14 -22.98 -14.54 3.39
N GLY A 15 -22.62 -15.47 2.52
CA GLY A 15 -23.33 -16.75 2.39
C GLY A 15 -22.79 -17.57 1.21
N PRO A 16 -23.29 -18.81 1.00
CA PRO A 16 -22.89 -19.62 -0.14
C PRO A 16 -23.19 -18.93 -1.47
N PRO A 17 -22.27 -19.02 -2.47
CA PRO A 17 -22.54 -18.55 -3.83
C PRO A 17 -23.85 -19.12 -4.39
N GLY A 18 -24.61 -18.32 -5.14
CA GLY A 18 -25.91 -18.68 -5.70
C GLY A 18 -27.10 -18.51 -4.74
N THR A 19 -26.86 -18.12 -3.48
CA THR A 19 -27.95 -17.74 -2.57
C THR A 19 -28.24 -16.24 -2.65
N GLU A 20 -29.48 -15.84 -2.35
CA GLU A 20 -29.89 -14.45 -2.41
C GLU A 20 -29.79 -13.75 -1.04
N VAL A 21 -29.53 -12.45 -1.07
CA VAL A 21 -29.68 -11.56 0.08
C VAL A 21 -30.44 -10.31 -0.36
N THR A 22 -31.41 -9.90 0.44
CA THR A 22 -32.14 -8.64 0.21
C THR A 22 -31.62 -7.56 1.14
N VAL A 23 -31.22 -6.44 0.57
CA VAL A 23 -30.70 -5.27 1.30
C VAL A 23 -31.51 -4.03 0.94
N LYS A 24 -31.72 -3.15 1.93
CA LYS A 24 -32.28 -1.81 1.72
C LYS A 24 -31.15 -0.79 1.84
N MET A 25 -30.94 -0.05 0.78
CA MET A 25 -29.87 0.95 0.69
C MET A 25 -30.46 2.36 0.72
N LEU A 26 -29.91 3.20 1.58
CA LEU A 26 -30.19 4.64 1.56
C LEU A 26 -29.28 5.28 0.49
N ARG A 27 -29.88 6.06 -0.40
CA ARG A 27 -29.14 6.82 -1.42
C ARG A 27 -29.35 8.31 -1.18
N PRO A 28 -28.28 9.12 -1.11
CA PRO A 28 -28.43 10.57 -1.03
C PRO A 28 -29.31 11.11 -2.14
N GLY A 29 -30.27 12.00 -1.81
CA GLY A 29 -31.26 12.55 -2.74
C GLY A 29 -32.46 11.66 -3.04
N VAL A 30 -32.60 10.49 -2.41
CA VAL A 30 -33.77 9.61 -2.51
C VAL A 30 -34.40 9.45 -1.13
N GLU A 31 -35.68 9.80 -0.98
CA GLU A 31 -36.36 9.81 0.33
C GLU A 31 -36.55 8.40 0.92
N GLU A 32 -36.87 7.42 0.06
CA GLU A 32 -37.15 6.06 0.51
C GLU A 32 -35.97 5.12 0.26
N PRO A 33 -35.67 4.16 1.18
CA PRO A 33 -34.67 3.14 0.95
C PRO A 33 -34.98 2.29 -0.28
N ILE A 34 -34.00 2.11 -1.16
CA ILE A 34 -34.13 1.27 -2.36
C ILE A 34 -33.82 -0.16 -1.95
N GLU A 35 -34.74 -1.08 -2.28
CA GLU A 35 -34.54 -2.51 -2.02
C GLU A 35 -33.82 -3.19 -3.20
N PHE A 36 -32.79 -3.97 -2.90
CA PHE A 36 -32.05 -4.78 -3.86
C PHE A 36 -32.03 -6.22 -3.39
N THR A 37 -32.39 -7.15 -4.27
CA THR A 37 -32.10 -8.57 -4.09
C THR A 37 -30.86 -8.91 -4.91
N ILE A 38 -29.82 -9.38 -4.21
CA ILE A 38 -28.50 -9.63 -4.78
C ILE A 38 -28.20 -11.12 -4.65
N GLU A 39 -27.86 -11.77 -5.77
CA GLU A 39 -27.34 -13.14 -5.74
C GLU A 39 -25.86 -13.10 -5.27
N ARG A 40 -25.55 -13.88 -4.24
CA ARG A 40 -24.18 -13.99 -3.73
C ARG A 40 -23.29 -14.70 -4.73
N ALA A 41 -22.15 -14.11 -5.00
CA ALA A 41 -21.13 -14.69 -5.86
C ALA A 41 -19.75 -14.63 -5.19
N THR A 42 -18.80 -15.38 -5.70
CA THR A 42 -17.41 -15.20 -5.29
C THR A 42 -16.90 -13.87 -5.83
N ILE A 43 -16.53 -12.96 -4.93
CA ILE A 43 -15.96 -11.66 -5.29
C ILE A 43 -14.45 -11.85 -5.46
N LEU A 44 -13.98 -11.62 -6.69
CA LEU A 44 -12.56 -11.58 -6.98
C LEU A 44 -12.06 -10.14 -6.80
N LEU A 45 -11.35 -9.90 -5.71
CA LEU A 45 -10.66 -8.63 -5.51
C LEU A 45 -9.45 -8.59 -6.44
N ARG A 46 -9.35 -7.55 -7.26
CA ARG A 46 -8.18 -7.36 -8.11
C ARG A 46 -6.96 -7.02 -7.25
N ALA A 47 -5.88 -7.74 -7.49
CA ALA A 47 -4.60 -7.47 -6.86
C ALA A 47 -3.98 -6.18 -7.43
N VAL A 48 -4.17 -5.96 -8.74
CA VAL A 48 -3.78 -4.75 -9.49
C VAL A 48 -5.05 -4.05 -9.97
N PRO A 49 -5.57 -3.04 -9.26
CA PRO A 49 -6.84 -2.39 -9.60
C PRO A 49 -6.75 -1.59 -10.91
N PHE A 50 -5.60 -1.03 -11.21
CA PHE A 50 -5.29 -0.28 -12.44
C PHE A 50 -3.79 -0.30 -12.73
N ALA A 51 -3.41 0.10 -13.93
CA ALA A 51 -2.03 0.41 -14.30
C ALA A 51 -2.06 1.66 -15.19
N LEU A 52 -1.07 2.54 -15.04
CA LEU A 52 -1.05 3.84 -15.73
C LEU A 52 0.35 4.17 -16.22
N MET A 53 0.43 4.77 -17.41
CA MET A 53 1.61 5.52 -17.81
C MET A 53 1.53 6.90 -17.14
N LEU A 54 2.46 7.20 -16.21
CA LEU A 54 2.44 8.45 -15.43
C LEU A 54 3.10 9.61 -16.17
N GLU A 55 4.23 9.30 -16.79
CA GLU A 55 5.05 10.19 -17.62
C GLU A 55 5.47 9.40 -18.86
N PRO A 56 5.94 10.04 -19.94
CA PRO A 56 6.42 9.32 -21.10
C PRO A 56 7.47 8.27 -20.72
N GLY A 57 7.18 7.01 -21.00
CA GLY A 57 8.04 5.86 -20.68
C GLY A 57 7.98 5.35 -19.25
N ILE A 58 7.29 6.02 -18.28
CA ILE A 58 7.25 5.59 -16.89
C ILE A 58 5.90 5.02 -16.53
N GLY A 59 5.86 3.71 -16.32
CA GLY A 59 4.67 2.97 -15.90
C GLY A 59 4.56 2.79 -14.39
N TYR A 60 3.32 2.77 -13.91
CA TYR A 60 2.98 2.55 -12.50
C TYR A 60 2.02 1.39 -12.36
N VAL A 61 2.36 0.45 -11.48
CA VAL A 61 1.58 -0.75 -11.19
C VAL A 61 1.44 -0.89 -9.67
N PRO A 62 0.29 -0.55 -9.07
CA PRO A 62 0.02 -0.82 -7.66
C PRO A 62 -0.39 -2.28 -7.46
N LEU A 63 0.32 -3.00 -6.62
CA LEU A 63 -0.04 -4.33 -6.15
C LEU A 63 -0.56 -4.21 -4.71
N GLN A 64 -1.88 -4.19 -4.53
CA GLN A 64 -2.52 -3.90 -3.24
C GLN A 64 -2.62 -5.12 -2.31
N THR A 65 -2.56 -6.33 -2.85
CA THR A 65 -2.57 -7.59 -2.10
C THR A 65 -1.91 -8.68 -2.91
N VAL A 66 -1.44 -9.74 -2.24
CA VAL A 66 -0.85 -10.91 -2.92
C VAL A 66 -1.87 -12.06 -2.88
N SER A 67 -2.78 -12.08 -3.87
CA SER A 67 -3.86 -13.06 -4.03
C SER A 67 -3.52 -14.10 -5.12
N GLU A 68 -4.38 -15.07 -5.35
CA GLU A 68 -4.22 -16.15 -6.35
C GLU A 68 -4.06 -15.67 -7.81
N THR A 69 -4.24 -14.39 -8.06
CA THR A 69 -4.21 -13.82 -9.42
C THR A 69 -3.10 -12.77 -9.60
N SER A 70 -2.32 -12.49 -8.56
CA SER A 70 -1.39 -11.36 -8.51
C SER A 70 -0.33 -11.41 -9.59
N SER A 71 0.34 -12.54 -9.78
CA SER A 71 1.37 -12.70 -10.80
C SER A 71 0.82 -12.51 -12.22
N ARG A 72 -0.39 -13.03 -12.48
CA ARG A 72 -1.07 -12.86 -13.76
C ARG A 72 -1.48 -11.42 -14.01
N GLU A 73 -1.98 -10.74 -12.97
CA GLU A 73 -2.43 -9.34 -13.06
C GLU A 73 -1.26 -8.38 -13.22
N VAL A 74 -0.18 -8.56 -12.45
CA VAL A 74 1.07 -7.77 -12.61
C VAL A 74 1.62 -7.96 -14.03
N ARG A 75 1.73 -9.20 -14.49
CA ARG A 75 2.19 -9.47 -15.86
C ARG A 75 1.34 -8.78 -16.91
N ALA A 76 0.01 -8.89 -16.81
CA ALA A 76 -0.90 -8.26 -17.77
C ALA A 76 -0.77 -6.73 -17.75
N ALA A 77 -0.62 -6.12 -16.56
CA ALA A 77 -0.41 -4.70 -16.40
C ALA A 77 0.90 -4.23 -17.06
N VAL A 78 2.02 -4.91 -16.76
CA VAL A 78 3.33 -4.54 -17.33
C VAL A 78 3.38 -4.79 -18.84
N ASP A 79 2.79 -5.90 -19.33
CA ASP A 79 2.69 -6.17 -20.77
C ASP A 79 1.86 -5.10 -21.50
N SER A 80 0.78 -4.58 -20.88
CA SER A 80 -0.01 -3.46 -21.43
C SER A 80 0.82 -2.18 -21.52
N LEU A 81 1.47 -1.79 -20.43
CA LEU A 81 2.33 -0.60 -20.39
C LEU A 81 3.51 -0.72 -21.37
N ARG A 82 4.06 -1.92 -21.56
CA ARG A 82 5.10 -2.17 -22.56
C ARG A 82 4.59 -1.93 -23.98
N GLY A 83 3.34 -2.26 -24.25
CA GLY A 83 2.66 -1.92 -25.52
C GLY A 83 2.51 -0.41 -25.73
N GLU A 84 2.54 0.38 -24.67
CA GLU A 84 2.44 1.84 -24.65
C GLU A 84 3.82 2.54 -24.62
N GLY A 85 4.93 1.76 -24.63
CA GLY A 85 6.28 2.32 -24.63
C GLY A 85 6.92 2.45 -23.26
N LEU A 86 6.71 1.47 -22.36
CA LEU A 86 7.33 1.41 -21.04
C LEU A 86 8.86 1.36 -21.16
N GLU A 87 9.53 2.30 -20.49
CA GLU A 87 11.00 2.40 -20.36
C GLU A 87 11.46 2.27 -18.89
N GLY A 88 10.60 2.55 -17.93
CA GLY A 88 10.84 2.40 -16.47
C GLY A 88 9.57 2.02 -15.74
N LEU A 89 9.68 1.16 -14.73
CA LEU A 89 8.54 0.63 -13.96
C LEU A 89 8.60 1.06 -12.50
N ILE A 90 7.49 1.56 -11.98
CA ILE A 90 7.24 1.72 -10.56
C ILE A 90 6.28 0.60 -10.13
N LEU A 91 6.76 -0.35 -9.32
CA LEU A 91 5.96 -1.37 -8.66
C LEU A 91 5.65 -0.91 -7.24
N ASP A 92 4.40 -0.55 -6.97
CA ASP A 92 4.00 0.00 -5.68
C ASP A 92 3.43 -1.09 -4.77
N LEU A 93 4.15 -1.39 -3.69
CA LEU A 93 3.79 -2.34 -2.65
C LEU A 93 3.35 -1.64 -1.35
N ARG A 94 3.23 -0.33 -1.34
CA ARG A 94 2.75 0.42 -0.16
C ARG A 94 1.31 0.01 0.16
N GLY A 95 1.01 -0.11 1.45
CA GLY A 95 -0.30 -0.57 1.89
C GLY A 95 -0.56 -2.07 1.69
N ASN A 96 0.35 -2.84 1.10
CA ASN A 96 0.15 -4.25 0.79
C ASN A 96 0.56 -5.16 1.96
N PRO A 97 -0.38 -5.79 2.68
CA PRO A 97 -0.08 -6.65 3.84
C PRO A 97 0.51 -8.01 3.44
N GLY A 98 0.76 -8.23 2.15
CA GLY A 98 1.17 -9.51 1.59
C GLY A 98 0.00 -10.42 1.25
N GLY A 99 0.21 -11.71 1.40
CA GLY A 99 -0.78 -12.74 1.07
C GLY A 99 -0.14 -14.09 0.82
N LEU A 100 -0.42 -14.70 -0.32
CA LEU A 100 0.03 -16.06 -0.66
C LEU A 100 1.53 -16.07 -0.98
N LEU A 101 2.26 -16.99 -0.32
CA LEU A 101 3.69 -17.18 -0.54
C LEU A 101 4.00 -17.52 -2.00
N ASP A 102 3.27 -18.48 -2.56
CA ASP A 102 3.48 -18.94 -3.95
C ASP A 102 3.28 -17.83 -4.97
N GLU A 103 2.33 -16.92 -4.73
CA GLU A 103 2.10 -15.78 -5.60
C GLU A 103 3.17 -14.68 -5.43
N GLY A 104 3.68 -14.47 -4.19
CA GLY A 104 4.84 -13.59 -3.98
C GLY A 104 6.08 -14.08 -4.74
N ILE A 105 6.31 -15.40 -4.73
CA ILE A 105 7.36 -16.04 -5.53
C ILE A 105 7.10 -15.84 -7.03
N ALA A 106 5.86 -16.09 -7.50
CA ALA A 106 5.50 -15.97 -8.91
C ALA A 106 5.59 -14.52 -9.44
N VAL A 107 5.29 -13.51 -8.60
CA VAL A 107 5.50 -12.09 -8.96
C VAL A 107 7.00 -11.79 -9.08
N SER A 108 7.81 -12.28 -8.14
CA SER A 108 9.28 -12.10 -8.20
C SER A 108 9.89 -12.78 -9.43
N ASP A 109 9.40 -13.97 -9.80
CA ASP A 109 9.85 -14.74 -10.98
C ASP A 109 9.64 -13.98 -12.30
N LEU A 110 8.71 -13.03 -12.38
CA LEU A 110 8.51 -12.21 -13.57
C LEU A 110 9.71 -11.32 -13.92
N PHE A 111 10.51 -10.96 -12.91
CA PHE A 111 11.56 -9.95 -12.97
C PHE A 111 12.96 -10.51 -12.69
N LEU A 112 13.12 -11.80 -12.46
CA LEU A 112 14.40 -12.43 -12.17
C LEU A 112 14.80 -13.42 -13.25
N GLU A 113 16.11 -13.56 -13.48
CA GLU A 113 16.62 -14.61 -14.35
C GLU A 113 16.33 -15.99 -13.77
N ALA A 114 16.24 -16.99 -14.64
CA ALA A 114 15.98 -18.36 -14.23
C ALA A 114 17.02 -18.90 -13.22
N GLU A 115 16.58 -19.77 -12.34
CA GLU A 115 17.40 -20.47 -11.34
C GLU A 115 17.96 -19.60 -10.22
N LEU A 116 17.55 -18.32 -10.13
CA LEU A 116 17.93 -17.44 -9.02
C LEU A 116 17.07 -17.73 -7.78
N PRO A 117 17.65 -17.80 -6.56
CA PRO A 117 16.89 -17.94 -5.33
C PRO A 117 15.99 -16.72 -5.12
N ILE A 118 14.74 -16.94 -4.71
CA ILE A 118 13.78 -15.88 -4.38
C ILE A 118 13.60 -15.80 -2.86
N VAL A 119 13.36 -16.93 -2.23
CA VAL A 119 13.13 -17.01 -0.80
C VAL A 119 13.52 -18.40 -0.28
N GLU A 120 14.10 -18.45 0.90
CA GLU A 120 14.35 -19.69 1.62
C GLU A 120 13.46 -19.75 2.88
N THR A 121 12.77 -20.86 3.10
CA THR A 121 12.09 -21.13 4.37
C THR A 121 12.93 -22.05 5.21
N ARG A 122 13.02 -21.79 6.53
CA ARG A 122 13.70 -22.64 7.51
C ARG A 122 12.76 -22.92 8.67
N GLY A 123 12.37 -24.17 8.81
CA GLY A 123 11.49 -24.64 9.88
C GLY A 123 12.15 -25.66 10.79
N ARG A 124 11.50 -25.99 11.88
CA ARG A 124 11.97 -27.01 12.83
C ARG A 124 12.04 -28.42 12.21
N ALA A 125 11.11 -28.75 11.32
CA ALA A 125 11.12 -29.98 10.58
C ALA A 125 11.75 -29.80 9.20
N ALA A 126 12.57 -30.76 8.75
CA ALA A 126 13.25 -30.66 7.44
C ALA A 126 12.30 -30.36 6.26
N ARG A 127 11.09 -30.91 6.27
CA ARG A 127 10.07 -30.66 5.25
C ARG A 127 9.54 -29.20 5.22
N GLN A 128 9.87 -28.40 6.24
CA GLN A 128 9.50 -26.98 6.35
C GLN A 128 10.65 -26.06 5.89
N SER A 129 11.78 -26.65 5.48
CA SER A 129 12.95 -25.94 4.97
C SER A 129 13.05 -26.19 3.47
N GLN A 130 12.92 -25.14 2.69
CA GLN A 130 12.91 -25.20 1.22
C GLN A 130 13.40 -23.88 0.65
N THR A 131 14.19 -23.97 -0.42
CA THR A 131 14.55 -22.83 -1.26
C THR A 131 13.64 -22.79 -2.47
N TYR A 132 13.08 -21.64 -2.73
CA TYR A 132 12.28 -21.37 -3.91
C TYR A 132 13.08 -20.47 -4.83
N SER A 133 13.15 -20.85 -6.11
CA SER A 133 13.91 -20.14 -7.13
C SER A 133 13.02 -19.75 -8.30
N SER A 134 13.45 -18.76 -9.07
CA SER A 134 12.84 -18.39 -10.33
C SER A 134 12.91 -19.54 -11.34
N SER A 135 11.92 -19.64 -12.19
CA SER A 135 11.77 -20.72 -13.18
C SER A 135 11.90 -20.26 -14.61
N SER A 136 11.77 -18.96 -14.85
CA SER A 136 11.72 -18.35 -16.17
C SER A 136 12.81 -17.26 -16.31
N PRO A 137 13.26 -16.96 -17.54
CA PRO A 137 14.12 -15.80 -17.76
C PRO A 137 13.39 -14.49 -17.42
N ASP A 138 14.14 -13.48 -16.96
CA ASP A 138 13.61 -12.13 -16.73
C ASP A 138 12.90 -11.60 -17.97
N ARG A 139 11.60 -11.43 -17.84
CA ARG A 139 10.72 -11.02 -18.95
C ARG A 139 10.87 -9.54 -19.29
N TYR A 140 11.38 -8.75 -18.33
CA TYR A 140 11.43 -7.28 -18.40
C TYR A 140 12.84 -6.75 -18.14
N ARG A 141 13.87 -7.51 -18.53
CA ARG A 141 15.28 -7.23 -18.25
C ARG A 141 15.70 -5.79 -18.58
N ASP A 142 15.17 -5.24 -19.68
CA ASP A 142 15.55 -3.92 -20.19
C ASP A 142 14.88 -2.77 -19.44
N VAL A 143 13.95 -3.06 -18.52
CA VAL A 143 13.16 -2.06 -17.79
C VAL A 143 13.74 -1.88 -16.41
N PRO A 144 14.33 -0.73 -16.05
CA PRO A 144 14.69 -0.41 -14.66
C PRO A 144 13.44 -0.33 -13.79
N ILE A 145 13.56 -0.80 -12.54
CA ILE A 145 12.43 -0.93 -11.60
C ILE A 145 12.71 -0.19 -10.31
N VAL A 146 11.76 0.65 -9.91
CA VAL A 146 11.64 1.16 -8.54
C VAL A 146 10.51 0.42 -7.83
N VAL A 147 10.79 -0.14 -6.67
CA VAL A 147 9.79 -0.74 -5.78
C VAL A 147 9.48 0.26 -4.66
N LEU A 148 8.23 0.72 -4.58
CA LEU A 148 7.78 1.57 -3.48
C LEU A 148 7.30 0.70 -2.31
N VAL A 149 7.75 1.03 -1.10
CA VAL A 149 7.37 0.33 0.14
C VAL A 149 7.07 1.30 1.27
N ASP A 150 6.26 0.85 2.24
CA ASP A 150 5.97 1.57 3.47
C ASP A 150 5.95 0.64 4.70
N GLY A 151 5.75 1.19 5.88
CA GLY A 151 5.69 0.44 7.14
C GLY A 151 4.56 -0.60 7.23
N THR A 152 3.65 -0.63 6.26
CA THR A 152 2.54 -1.60 6.17
C THR A 152 2.78 -2.68 5.10
N SER A 153 3.77 -2.50 4.23
CA SER A 153 4.25 -3.52 3.30
C SER A 153 4.76 -4.73 4.08
N ALA A 154 4.12 -5.91 3.95
CA ALA A 154 4.40 -7.03 4.84
C ALA A 154 4.42 -8.39 4.12
N SER A 155 5.13 -9.39 4.72
CA SER A 155 5.06 -10.80 4.32
C SER A 155 5.44 -11.03 2.83
N ALA A 156 4.50 -11.48 1.97
CA ALA A 156 4.77 -11.72 0.56
C ALA A 156 5.23 -10.46 -0.20
N SER A 157 4.81 -9.26 0.20
CA SER A 157 5.32 -7.99 -0.35
C SER A 157 6.80 -7.81 -0.02
N GLU A 158 7.20 -8.19 1.20
CA GLU A 158 8.61 -8.14 1.62
C GLU A 158 9.46 -9.20 0.92
N ILE A 159 8.88 -10.34 0.54
CA ILE A 159 9.54 -11.34 -0.32
C ILE A 159 9.82 -10.74 -1.70
N ILE A 160 8.83 -10.08 -2.31
CA ILE A 160 9.01 -9.43 -3.62
C ILE A 160 10.08 -8.35 -3.54
N ALA A 161 9.94 -7.40 -2.61
CA ALA A 161 10.90 -6.31 -2.45
C ALA A 161 12.30 -6.81 -2.14
N GLY A 162 12.43 -7.76 -1.18
CA GLY A 162 13.70 -8.31 -0.76
C GLY A 162 14.40 -9.13 -1.84
N ALA A 163 13.66 -9.93 -2.61
CA ALA A 163 14.22 -10.70 -3.71
C ALA A 163 14.77 -9.78 -4.80
N LEU A 164 14.02 -8.78 -5.22
CA LEU A 164 14.46 -7.83 -6.26
C LEU A 164 15.62 -6.95 -5.78
N GLN A 165 15.63 -6.56 -4.50
CA GLN A 165 16.72 -5.80 -3.88
C GLN A 165 18.01 -6.62 -3.79
N ASP A 166 17.95 -7.84 -3.28
CA ASP A 166 19.10 -8.73 -3.09
C ASP A 166 19.80 -9.09 -4.41
N HIS A 167 19.03 -9.20 -5.49
CA HIS A 167 19.54 -9.47 -6.83
C HIS A 167 19.97 -8.23 -7.61
N ASP A 168 19.96 -7.05 -7.00
CA ASP A 168 20.22 -5.78 -7.69
C ASP A 168 19.35 -5.58 -8.95
N ARG A 169 18.15 -6.17 -8.95
CA ARG A 169 17.20 -6.07 -10.06
C ARG A 169 16.34 -4.82 -9.97
N ALA A 170 16.12 -4.33 -8.76
CA ALA A 170 15.39 -3.11 -8.50
C ALA A 170 16.05 -2.31 -7.39
N VAL A 171 15.67 -1.05 -7.27
CA VAL A 171 15.90 -0.26 -6.07
C VAL A 171 14.60 -0.13 -5.28
N VAL A 172 14.72 -0.16 -3.97
CA VAL A 172 13.60 -0.03 -3.03
C VAL A 172 13.61 1.39 -2.48
N VAL A 173 12.48 2.08 -2.58
CA VAL A 173 12.32 3.49 -2.16
C VAL A 173 11.12 3.62 -1.21
N GLY A 174 11.23 4.45 -0.21
CA GLY A 174 10.15 4.72 0.75
C GLY A 174 10.54 4.52 2.20
N GLU A 175 9.74 3.80 2.98
CA GLU A 175 9.97 3.54 4.40
C GLU A 175 10.35 2.08 4.64
N THR A 176 10.98 1.79 5.79
CA THR A 176 11.25 0.39 6.19
C THR A 176 9.96 -0.40 6.34
N THR A 177 9.89 -1.58 5.75
CA THR A 177 8.70 -2.44 5.75
C THR A 177 8.35 -2.98 7.13
N TYR A 178 7.25 -3.71 7.22
CA TYR A 178 6.67 -4.20 8.47
C TYR A 178 7.60 -5.13 9.28
N GLY A 179 8.33 -6.04 8.62
CA GLY A 179 9.18 -7.03 9.28
C GLY A 179 8.45 -8.30 9.70
N LYS A 180 7.73 -8.95 8.77
CA LYS A 180 7.03 -10.21 9.02
C LYS A 180 7.73 -11.36 8.28
N GLY A 181 8.79 -11.92 8.90
CA GLY A 181 9.57 -13.05 8.39
C GLY A 181 9.01 -14.43 8.77
N SER A 182 7.81 -14.53 9.35
CA SER A 182 7.23 -15.78 9.80
C SER A 182 6.32 -16.44 8.74
N VAL A 183 6.46 -17.76 8.57
CA VAL A 183 5.59 -18.60 7.75
C VAL A 183 4.53 -19.26 8.63
N GLN A 184 3.26 -19.09 8.28
CA GLN A 184 2.12 -19.66 9.01
C GLN A 184 1.47 -20.77 8.19
N SER A 185 1.26 -21.92 8.83
CA SER A 185 0.53 -23.06 8.27
C SER A 185 -0.85 -23.20 8.90
N LEU A 186 -1.83 -23.57 8.07
CA LEU A 186 -3.21 -23.80 8.49
C LEU A 186 -3.45 -25.28 8.67
N PHE A 187 -3.92 -25.68 9.85
CA PHE A 187 -4.27 -27.06 10.19
C PHE A 187 -5.78 -27.16 10.42
N ARG A 188 -6.46 -27.94 9.59
CA ARG A 188 -7.88 -28.23 9.78
C ARG A 188 -8.05 -29.21 10.95
N LEU A 189 -8.86 -28.85 11.92
CA LEU A 189 -9.16 -29.68 13.08
C LEU A 189 -10.47 -30.46 12.87
N THR A 190 -10.63 -31.52 13.67
CA THR A 190 -11.87 -32.32 13.72
C THR A 190 -12.97 -31.42 14.30
N GLY A 191 -13.99 -31.11 13.52
CA GLY A 191 -15.06 -30.18 13.93
C GLY A 191 -15.21 -28.95 13.01
N GLY A 192 -14.27 -28.72 12.07
CA GLY A 192 -14.32 -27.64 11.10
C GLY A 192 -13.48 -26.42 11.48
N ASP A 193 -12.94 -26.38 12.68
CA ASP A 193 -12.03 -25.32 13.13
C ASP A 193 -10.71 -25.35 12.37
N VAL A 194 -10.05 -24.20 12.27
CA VAL A 194 -8.74 -24.06 11.62
C VAL A 194 -7.74 -23.48 12.62
N LEU A 195 -6.69 -24.24 12.91
CA LEU A 195 -5.56 -23.80 13.72
C LEU A 195 -4.49 -23.19 12.82
N ARG A 196 -4.11 -21.95 13.08
CA ARG A 196 -3.02 -21.25 12.40
C ARG A 196 -1.79 -21.21 13.32
N LEU A 197 -0.68 -21.81 12.87
CA LEU A 197 0.58 -21.89 13.61
C LEU A 197 1.74 -21.37 12.78
N THR A 198 2.68 -20.68 13.41
CA THR A 198 3.99 -20.38 12.82
C THR A 198 4.82 -21.65 12.79
N THR A 199 5.22 -22.06 11.59
CA THR A 199 5.94 -23.33 11.36
C THR A 199 7.35 -23.15 10.83
N ALA A 200 7.68 -21.99 10.25
CA ALA A 200 8.98 -21.66 9.71
C ALA A 200 9.23 -20.14 9.76
N ARG A 201 10.46 -19.76 9.50
CA ARG A 201 10.85 -18.40 9.13
C ARG A 201 11.32 -18.39 7.69
N TRP A 202 11.20 -17.27 7.04
CA TRP A 202 11.73 -17.11 5.70
C TRP A 202 12.89 -16.11 5.67
N TYR A 203 13.75 -16.30 4.70
CA TYR A 203 15.00 -15.55 4.50
C TYR A 203 15.05 -15.08 3.06
N THR A 204 15.61 -13.91 2.84
CA THR A 204 15.85 -13.38 1.49
C THR A 204 16.97 -14.15 0.78
N PRO A 205 17.19 -13.94 -0.52
CA PRO A 205 18.24 -14.65 -1.29
C PRO A 205 19.64 -14.59 -0.66
N VAL A 206 20.05 -13.48 -0.08
CA VAL A 206 21.34 -13.34 0.61
C VAL A 206 21.29 -13.78 2.07
N GLY A 207 20.19 -14.36 2.52
CA GLY A 207 20.05 -14.97 3.86
C GLY A 207 19.63 -14.01 4.96
N ARG A 208 19.11 -12.82 4.64
CA ARG A 208 18.60 -11.87 5.63
C ARG A 208 17.33 -12.43 6.27
N LEU A 209 17.29 -12.50 7.60
CA LEU A 209 16.06 -12.62 8.36
C LEU A 209 15.52 -11.21 8.58
N ILE A 210 14.27 -10.96 8.22
CA ILE A 210 13.68 -9.62 8.31
C ILE A 210 12.72 -9.45 9.51
N ASP A 211 12.54 -10.49 10.33
CA ASP A 211 11.66 -10.40 11.49
C ASP A 211 12.03 -9.19 12.36
N ARG A 212 11.01 -8.39 12.65
CA ARG A 212 11.13 -7.32 13.64
C ARG A 212 10.97 -7.90 15.03
N ASP A 213 11.84 -7.50 15.95
CA ASP A 213 11.66 -7.78 17.37
C ASP A 213 10.43 -7.02 17.88
N ARG A 214 9.39 -7.77 18.26
CA ARG A 214 8.11 -7.21 18.73
C ARG A 214 8.16 -6.76 20.17
N ASP A 215 9.18 -7.19 20.91
CA ASP A 215 9.39 -6.81 22.30
C ASP A 215 10.14 -5.46 22.41
N ALA A 216 10.71 -4.95 21.31
CA ALA A 216 11.20 -3.60 21.22
C ALA A 216 10.01 -2.62 21.30
N VAL A 217 9.81 -2.04 22.47
CA VAL A 217 8.78 -1.01 22.67
C VAL A 217 9.14 0.21 21.85
N VAL A 218 8.49 0.37 20.72
CA VAL A 218 8.56 1.63 19.96
C VAL A 218 7.58 2.58 20.65
N ASP A 219 8.10 3.66 21.22
CA ASP A 219 7.26 4.70 21.82
C ASP A 219 6.45 5.38 20.71
N VAL A 220 5.15 5.09 20.66
CA VAL A 220 4.24 5.61 19.63
C VAL A 220 3.89 7.09 19.83
N THR A 221 4.34 7.72 20.90
CA THR A 221 3.98 9.12 21.22
C THR A 221 4.79 10.17 20.46
N GLU A 222 5.88 9.77 19.77
CA GLU A 222 6.76 10.66 18.99
C GLU A 222 6.69 10.44 17.47
N HIS A 223 5.64 9.79 16.97
CA HIS A 223 5.57 9.49 15.54
C HIS A 223 4.92 10.62 14.75
N GLU A 224 5.53 10.93 13.64
CA GLU A 224 4.96 11.85 12.64
C GLU A 224 3.74 11.20 11.98
N LEU A 225 2.75 12.01 11.67
CA LEU A 225 1.56 11.61 10.94
C LEU A 225 1.68 12.09 9.47
N ALA A 226 1.62 11.16 8.55
CA ALA A 226 1.54 11.50 7.13
C ALA A 226 0.19 12.18 6.79
N ILE A 227 0.16 12.96 5.73
CA ILE A 227 -1.09 13.57 5.22
C ILE A 227 -2.12 12.49 4.84
N SER A 228 -1.70 11.28 4.52
CA SER A 228 -2.58 10.12 4.29
C SER A 228 -3.27 9.61 5.55
N GLY A 229 -2.85 10.05 6.74
CA GLY A 229 -3.27 9.56 8.03
C GLY A 229 -2.50 8.34 8.54
N GLN A 230 -1.47 7.90 7.82
CA GLN A 230 -0.58 6.82 8.27
C GLN A 230 0.47 7.35 9.25
N VAL A 231 0.85 6.50 10.20
CA VAL A 231 1.94 6.79 11.14
C VAL A 231 3.27 6.52 10.44
N VAL A 232 4.11 7.54 10.33
CA VAL A 232 5.47 7.45 9.78
C VAL A 232 6.38 6.83 10.83
N ARG A 233 7.12 5.79 10.44
CA ARG A 233 8.03 5.10 11.35
C ARG A 233 9.46 5.44 11.00
N PRO A 234 10.26 5.91 11.96
CA PRO A 234 11.68 6.15 11.70
C PRO A 234 12.41 4.83 11.37
N THR A 235 13.35 4.91 10.45
CA THR A 235 14.23 3.78 10.17
C THR A 235 15.29 3.71 11.26
N VAL A 236 15.34 2.58 11.98
CA VAL A 236 16.38 2.33 13.00
C VAL A 236 17.50 1.52 12.35
N HIS A 237 18.70 2.05 12.33
CA HIS A 237 19.88 1.39 11.73
C HIS A 237 20.76 0.69 12.77
N ASP A 238 20.78 1.17 14.01
CA ASP A 238 21.70 0.72 15.04
C ASP A 238 21.55 -0.75 15.42
N GLY A 239 22.68 -1.48 15.38
CA GLY A 239 22.75 -2.88 15.83
C GLY A 239 22.13 -3.91 14.90
N ARG A 240 21.66 -3.52 13.70
CA ARG A 240 21.12 -4.45 12.71
C ARG A 240 22.25 -5.18 11.96
N PRO A 241 22.10 -6.48 11.68
CA PRO A 241 23.09 -7.23 10.93
C PRO A 241 23.18 -6.74 9.48
N GLU A 242 24.41 -6.59 8.99
CA GLU A 242 24.71 -6.19 7.62
C GLU A 242 24.89 -7.41 6.71
N TYR A 243 24.47 -7.28 5.48
CA TYR A 243 24.62 -8.24 4.40
C TYR A 243 25.03 -7.50 3.13
N GLU A 244 25.48 -8.24 2.13
CA GLU A 244 25.78 -7.69 0.81
C GLU A 244 24.78 -8.23 -0.22
N SER A 245 24.27 -7.36 -1.08
CA SER A 245 23.54 -7.79 -2.27
C SER A 245 24.46 -8.55 -3.22
N LEU A 246 23.93 -9.19 -4.24
CA LEU A 246 24.78 -9.89 -5.22
C LEU A 246 25.69 -8.95 -6.02
N GLY A 247 25.37 -7.66 -6.11
CA GLY A 247 26.20 -6.62 -6.72
C GLY A 247 27.08 -5.86 -5.71
N GLY A 248 27.05 -6.24 -4.41
CA GLY A 248 27.92 -5.67 -3.38
C GLY A 248 27.39 -4.43 -2.66
N ARG A 249 26.07 -4.14 -2.76
CA ARG A 249 25.43 -3.08 -1.94
C ARG A 249 25.25 -3.56 -0.51
N THR A 250 25.46 -2.69 0.48
CA THR A 250 25.16 -3.00 1.88
C THR A 250 23.66 -3.03 2.10
N LEU A 251 23.17 -4.11 2.69
CA LEU A 251 21.75 -4.35 3.01
C LEU A 251 21.61 -4.69 4.49
N LEU A 252 20.55 -4.21 5.14
CA LEU A 252 20.29 -4.49 6.54
C LEU A 252 19.32 -5.67 6.70
N GLY A 253 19.63 -6.57 7.63
CA GLY A 253 18.72 -7.61 8.12
C GLY A 253 18.02 -7.19 9.41
N GLY A 254 16.96 -7.92 9.82
CA GLY A 254 16.15 -7.57 10.98
C GLY A 254 15.29 -6.32 10.76
N GLY A 255 14.10 -6.25 11.36
CA GLY A 255 13.25 -5.06 11.37
C GLY A 255 12.58 -4.67 10.06
N GLY A 256 12.46 -5.57 9.08
CA GLY A 256 11.87 -5.34 7.76
C GLY A 256 12.91 -5.16 6.64
N ILE A 257 12.43 -5.00 5.41
CA ILE A 257 13.24 -4.58 4.26
C ILE A 257 13.50 -3.08 4.40
N THR A 258 14.77 -2.71 4.52
CA THR A 258 15.18 -1.31 4.54
C THR A 258 15.28 -0.81 3.11
N PRO A 259 14.68 0.34 2.76
CA PRO A 259 14.80 0.89 1.43
C PRO A 259 16.26 1.29 1.12
N ASP A 260 16.61 1.24 -0.15
CA ASP A 260 17.90 1.75 -0.65
C ASP A 260 17.97 3.28 -0.59
N LEU A 261 16.81 3.93 -0.68
CA LEU A 261 16.64 5.36 -0.47
C LEU A 261 15.42 5.59 0.42
N TYR A 262 15.67 6.09 1.63
CA TYR A 262 14.59 6.50 2.52
C TYR A 262 13.95 7.80 2.00
N VAL A 263 12.65 7.77 1.82
CA VAL A 263 11.86 8.95 1.44
C VAL A 263 10.65 9.02 2.34
N ALA A 264 10.60 10.05 3.19
CA ALA A 264 9.44 10.29 4.04
C ALA A 264 8.22 10.70 3.19
N PRO A 265 7.02 10.24 3.54
CA PRO A 265 5.80 10.79 2.97
C PRO A 265 5.63 12.26 3.37
N GLU A 266 4.74 13.00 2.70
CA GLU A 266 4.35 14.33 3.17
C GLU A 266 3.71 14.22 4.55
N THR A 267 4.28 14.90 5.57
CA THR A 267 3.84 14.84 6.97
C THR A 267 3.06 16.08 7.38
N LEU A 268 2.26 15.92 8.42
CA LEU A 268 1.58 17.00 9.12
C LEU A 268 2.49 17.57 10.22
N SER A 269 2.37 18.85 10.50
CA SER A 269 3.01 19.43 11.67
C SER A 269 2.44 18.80 12.97
N PRO A 270 3.15 18.85 14.10
CA PRO A 270 2.64 18.33 15.38
C PRO A 270 1.28 18.94 15.77
N GLU A 271 1.07 20.22 15.49
CA GLU A 271 -0.19 20.92 15.77
C GLU A 271 -1.32 20.42 14.88
N GLU A 272 -1.06 20.25 13.57
CA GLU A 272 -2.02 19.65 12.62
C GLU A 272 -2.35 18.20 13.02
N ALA A 273 -1.36 17.39 13.37
CA ALA A 273 -1.55 15.99 13.75
C ALA A 273 -2.42 15.87 15.03
N GLU A 274 -2.22 16.74 16.02
CA GLU A 274 -3.06 16.78 17.22
C GLU A 274 -4.50 17.19 16.88
N ALA A 275 -4.67 18.18 16.00
CA ALA A 275 -6.00 18.61 15.54
C ALA A 275 -6.71 17.48 14.77
N VAL A 276 -6.01 16.79 13.86
CA VAL A 276 -6.52 15.61 13.14
C VAL A 276 -6.97 14.53 14.11
N TYR A 277 -6.15 14.21 15.13
CA TYR A 277 -6.52 13.23 16.14
C TYR A 277 -7.81 13.60 16.89
N ARG A 278 -7.99 14.88 17.25
CA ARG A 278 -9.20 15.37 17.92
C ARG A 278 -10.41 15.31 17.01
N VAL A 279 -10.27 15.80 15.77
CA VAL A 279 -11.33 15.77 14.76
C VAL A 279 -11.76 14.33 14.48
N PHE A 280 -10.83 13.42 14.21
CA PHE A 280 -11.15 12.05 13.84
C PHE A 280 -11.70 11.22 14.99
N ARG A 281 -11.16 11.36 16.21
CA ARG A 281 -11.57 10.56 17.38
C ARG A 281 -12.95 10.91 17.89
N ARG A 282 -13.33 12.19 17.78
CA ARG A 282 -14.67 12.67 18.21
C ARG A 282 -15.75 12.39 17.18
N ALA A 283 -15.35 12.05 16.00
CA ALA A 283 -16.18 11.98 14.82
C ALA A 283 -16.58 10.56 14.43
N GLY A 284 -17.35 9.87 15.21
CA GLY A 284 -17.91 8.55 14.83
C GLY A 284 -18.66 8.54 13.48
N GLY A 285 -18.90 9.69 12.88
CA GLY A 285 -19.55 9.87 11.59
C GLY A 285 -18.71 10.54 10.49
N PHE A 286 -17.41 10.89 10.71
CA PHE A 286 -16.60 11.64 9.74
C PHE A 286 -16.55 10.98 8.36
N THR A 287 -16.21 9.71 8.30
CA THR A 287 -16.13 8.96 7.04
C THR A 287 -17.47 8.92 6.31
N ALA A 288 -18.57 8.76 7.05
CA ALA A 288 -19.91 8.76 6.45
C ALA A 288 -20.31 10.16 5.95
N ALA A 289 -19.98 11.21 6.69
CA ALA A 289 -20.21 12.59 6.28
C ALA A 289 -19.38 12.95 5.04
N LEU A 290 -18.11 12.56 5.03
CA LEU A 290 -17.21 12.75 3.90
C LEU A 290 -17.74 12.07 2.63
N PHE A 291 -18.17 10.81 2.76
CA PHE A 291 -18.80 10.08 1.64
C PHE A 291 -20.06 10.79 1.13
N LYS A 292 -20.98 11.20 2.02
CA LYS A 292 -22.21 11.92 1.63
C LYS A 292 -21.89 13.22 0.91
N TYR A 293 -20.93 13.99 1.44
CA TYR A 293 -20.48 15.24 0.81
C TYR A 293 -19.89 14.99 -0.57
N ALA A 294 -19.00 14.01 -0.70
CA ALA A 294 -18.38 13.67 -1.98
C ALA A 294 -19.39 13.26 -3.04
N VAL A 295 -20.38 12.44 -2.68
CA VAL A 295 -21.45 12.04 -3.59
C VAL A 295 -22.28 13.25 -4.04
N ALA A 296 -22.67 14.15 -3.11
CA ALA A 296 -23.39 15.38 -3.44
C ALA A 296 -22.56 16.29 -4.35
N PHE A 297 -21.26 16.48 -4.01
CA PHE A 297 -20.35 17.28 -4.82
C PHE A 297 -20.26 16.79 -6.26
N VAL A 298 -20.12 15.48 -6.48
CA VAL A 298 -20.06 14.88 -7.84
C VAL A 298 -21.36 15.11 -8.60
N GLN A 299 -22.51 15.03 -7.94
CA GLN A 299 -23.81 15.30 -8.56
C GLN A 299 -23.95 16.77 -8.98
N ASP A 300 -23.51 17.69 -8.14
CA ASP A 300 -23.59 19.14 -8.40
C ASP A 300 -22.52 19.62 -9.37
N HIS A 301 -21.41 18.87 -9.53
CA HIS A 301 -20.29 19.21 -10.40
C HIS A 301 -19.99 18.15 -11.46
N PRO A 302 -20.94 17.84 -12.38
CA PRO A 302 -20.79 16.72 -13.35
C PRO A 302 -19.63 16.93 -14.35
N ASN A 303 -19.09 18.14 -14.44
CA ASN A 303 -17.97 18.49 -15.32
C ASN A 303 -16.62 18.64 -14.57
N ALA A 304 -16.56 18.26 -13.29
CA ALA A 304 -15.30 18.28 -12.56
C ALA A 304 -14.26 17.40 -13.28
N GLN A 305 -13.00 17.82 -13.21
CA GLN A 305 -11.88 17.09 -13.82
C GLN A 305 -10.84 16.74 -12.74
N PRO A 306 -10.07 15.65 -12.89
CA PRO A 306 -8.94 15.37 -12.02
C PRO A 306 -7.98 16.55 -11.92
N GLY A 307 -7.39 16.74 -10.73
CA GLY A 307 -6.54 17.89 -10.46
C GLY A 307 -7.26 19.13 -9.90
N PHE A 308 -8.56 19.01 -9.59
CA PHE A 308 -9.28 20.05 -8.87
C PHE A 308 -8.71 20.26 -7.46
N ALA A 309 -8.98 21.40 -6.86
CA ALA A 309 -8.66 21.71 -5.47
C ALA A 309 -9.93 22.09 -4.72
N VAL A 310 -10.12 21.54 -3.53
CA VAL A 310 -11.17 21.95 -2.61
C VAL A 310 -10.88 23.39 -2.14
N ARG A 311 -11.82 24.31 -2.34
CA ARG A 311 -11.71 25.72 -1.99
C ARG A 311 -12.15 25.97 -0.55
N ASP A 312 -11.83 27.15 -0.02
CA ASP A 312 -12.15 27.49 1.38
C ASP A 312 -13.64 27.40 1.69
N PHE A 313 -14.50 27.85 0.77
CA PHE A 313 -15.94 27.81 1.00
C PHE A 313 -16.49 26.35 0.96
N GLU A 314 -15.91 25.46 0.17
CA GLU A 314 -16.28 24.03 0.14
C GLU A 314 -15.87 23.31 1.44
N LEU A 315 -14.73 23.73 2.01
CA LEU A 315 -14.30 23.25 3.32
C LEU A 315 -15.25 23.71 4.44
N GLU A 316 -15.64 25.01 4.41
CA GLU A 316 -16.64 25.55 5.33
C GLU A 316 -17.99 24.88 5.16
N ASP A 317 -18.44 24.68 3.93
CA ASP A 317 -19.68 23.98 3.62
C ASP A 317 -19.66 22.56 4.17
N PHE A 318 -18.56 21.84 3.98
CA PHE A 318 -18.38 20.54 4.60
C PHE A 318 -18.48 20.60 6.13
N TYR A 319 -17.82 21.55 6.79
CA TYR A 319 -17.91 21.75 8.23
C TYR A 319 -19.36 22.03 8.67
N GLU A 320 -20.10 22.86 7.91
CA GLU A 320 -21.50 23.18 8.18
C GLU A 320 -22.44 21.98 7.99
N THR A 321 -22.08 21.01 7.16
CA THR A 321 -22.85 19.77 6.96
C THR A 321 -22.66 18.74 8.06
N LEU A 322 -21.77 18.98 9.03
CA LEU A 322 -21.44 18.09 10.15
C LEU A 322 -22.26 18.43 11.44
N PRO A 323 -23.59 18.30 11.44
CA PRO A 323 -24.41 18.79 12.57
C PRO A 323 -24.22 17.98 13.84
N GLU A 324 -23.84 16.70 13.74
CA GLU A 324 -23.79 15.77 14.86
C GLU A 324 -22.57 15.98 15.77
N TRP A 325 -21.53 16.65 15.29
CA TRP A 325 -20.32 16.89 16.06
C TRP A 325 -19.85 18.35 16.11
N ARG A 326 -20.59 19.27 15.53
CA ARG A 326 -20.31 20.71 15.68
C ARG A 326 -20.23 21.18 17.15
N GLY A 327 -20.90 20.48 18.09
CA GLY A 327 -20.79 20.74 19.52
C GLY A 327 -19.55 20.12 20.18
N GLU A 328 -18.85 19.23 19.49
CA GLU A 328 -17.69 18.48 20.02
C GLU A 328 -16.37 18.90 19.37
N VAL A 329 -16.41 19.39 18.12
CA VAL A 329 -15.24 19.86 17.38
C VAL A 329 -15.37 21.36 17.17
N ASP A 330 -14.48 22.11 17.79
CA ASP A 330 -14.34 23.54 17.59
C ASP A 330 -13.95 23.84 16.14
N ARG A 331 -14.45 24.98 15.61
CA ARG A 331 -14.15 25.40 14.26
C ARG A 331 -12.65 25.67 14.08
N ASP A 332 -11.99 26.24 15.08
CA ASP A 332 -10.56 26.53 15.01
C ASP A 332 -9.73 25.24 15.00
N GLU A 333 -10.13 24.20 15.75
CA GLU A 333 -9.53 22.86 15.68
C GLU A 333 -9.72 22.24 14.29
N PHE A 334 -10.92 22.33 13.71
CA PHE A 334 -11.20 21.85 12.36
C PHE A 334 -10.36 22.58 11.29
N MET A 335 -10.25 23.90 11.41
CA MET A 335 -9.44 24.69 10.50
C MET A 335 -7.94 24.44 10.66
N THR A 336 -7.46 24.09 11.87
CA THR A 336 -6.09 23.64 12.06
C THR A 336 -5.83 22.32 11.31
N ALA A 337 -6.80 21.42 11.26
CA ALA A 337 -6.72 20.16 10.51
C ALA A 337 -7.02 20.30 8.99
N GLN A 338 -7.24 21.50 8.47
CA GLN A 338 -7.79 21.75 7.12
C GLN A 338 -6.99 21.08 6.00
N ARG A 339 -5.64 21.01 6.10
CA ARG A 339 -4.80 20.39 5.08
C ARG A 339 -5.12 18.91 4.89
N TRP A 340 -5.26 18.20 6.00
CA TRP A 340 -5.68 16.80 6.02
C TRP A 340 -7.13 16.62 5.56
N VAL A 341 -8.05 17.48 6.01
CA VAL A 341 -9.47 17.40 5.62
C VAL A 341 -9.62 17.61 4.12
N ARG A 342 -8.96 18.63 3.54
CA ARG A 342 -8.96 18.86 2.08
C ARG A 342 -8.42 17.65 1.31
N TYR A 343 -7.30 17.10 1.75
CA TYR A 343 -6.71 15.90 1.15
C TYR A 343 -7.72 14.74 1.13
N LEU A 344 -8.44 14.50 2.24
CA LEU A 344 -9.46 13.45 2.28
C LEU A 344 -10.68 13.76 1.41
N MET A 345 -11.16 15.01 1.42
CA MET A 345 -12.27 15.45 0.55
C MET A 345 -11.92 15.23 -0.92
N GLU A 346 -10.77 15.68 -1.34
CA GLU A 346 -10.31 15.55 -2.73
C GLU A 346 -10.17 14.09 -3.15
N ARG A 347 -9.63 13.24 -2.29
CA ARG A 347 -9.53 11.81 -2.53
C ARG A 347 -10.90 11.14 -2.64
N GLU A 348 -11.81 11.43 -1.71
CA GLU A 348 -13.12 10.81 -1.70
C GLU A 348 -13.95 11.27 -2.89
N ILE A 349 -13.95 12.56 -3.21
CA ILE A 349 -14.62 13.10 -4.40
C ILE A 349 -14.07 12.42 -5.67
N ALA A 350 -12.74 12.30 -5.79
CA ALA A 350 -12.12 11.65 -6.93
C ALA A 350 -12.45 10.14 -7.03
N LEU A 351 -12.53 9.45 -5.89
CA LEU A 351 -12.96 8.06 -5.82
C LEU A 351 -14.39 7.89 -6.33
N GLN A 352 -15.31 8.76 -5.89
CA GLN A 352 -16.71 8.71 -6.28
C GLN A 352 -16.92 9.10 -7.74
N ALA A 353 -16.11 10.02 -8.27
CA ALA A 353 -16.24 10.49 -9.65
C ALA A 353 -15.57 9.56 -10.68
N TRP A 354 -14.37 9.03 -10.37
CA TRP A 354 -13.50 8.35 -11.35
C TRP A 354 -12.89 7.04 -10.86
N GLY A 355 -13.31 6.53 -9.69
CA GLY A 355 -12.80 5.28 -9.11
C GLY A 355 -11.34 5.36 -8.64
N ASP A 356 -10.72 4.19 -8.40
CA ASP A 356 -9.38 4.08 -7.81
C ASP A 356 -8.30 4.83 -8.61
N ALA A 357 -8.33 4.74 -9.93
CA ALA A 357 -7.37 5.44 -10.78
C ALA A 357 -7.51 6.97 -10.67
N GLY A 358 -8.74 7.48 -10.60
CA GLY A 358 -8.99 8.90 -10.40
C GLY A 358 -8.57 9.39 -9.01
N GLN A 359 -8.85 8.61 -7.97
CA GLN A 359 -8.37 8.89 -6.61
C GLN A 359 -6.85 8.98 -6.57
N PHE A 360 -6.16 8.03 -7.19
CA PHE A 360 -4.70 8.04 -7.29
C PHE A 360 -4.19 9.28 -8.01
N GLN A 361 -4.74 9.60 -9.20
CA GLN A 361 -4.34 10.79 -9.96
C GLN A 361 -4.55 12.09 -9.17
N GLN A 362 -5.59 12.18 -8.37
CA GLN A 362 -5.87 13.34 -7.53
C GLN A 362 -4.87 13.48 -6.38
N SER A 363 -4.51 12.37 -5.73
CA SER A 363 -3.65 12.37 -4.55
C SER A 363 -2.15 12.39 -4.85
N ARG A 364 -1.70 12.01 -6.08
CA ARG A 364 -0.28 11.84 -6.43
C ARG A 364 0.58 13.09 -6.23
N ARG A 365 -0.03 14.28 -6.24
CA ARG A 365 0.68 15.55 -5.99
C ARG A 365 1.22 15.70 -4.56
N HIS A 366 0.69 14.92 -3.63
CA HIS A 366 1.13 14.84 -2.23
C HIS A 366 2.03 13.62 -1.97
N ASP A 367 2.43 12.92 -3.02
CA ASP A 367 3.20 11.68 -2.93
C ASP A 367 4.67 11.95 -3.25
N THR A 368 5.42 12.32 -2.23
CA THR A 368 6.87 12.59 -2.31
C THR A 368 7.65 11.37 -2.76
N GLN A 369 7.27 10.17 -2.31
CA GLN A 369 7.92 8.91 -2.66
C GLN A 369 7.73 8.59 -4.15
N LEU A 370 6.52 8.78 -4.65
CA LEU A 370 6.21 8.60 -6.07
C LEU A 370 6.96 9.63 -6.94
N ALA A 371 6.99 10.89 -6.53
CA ALA A 371 7.73 11.93 -7.24
C ALA A 371 9.22 11.58 -7.34
N THR A 372 9.83 11.15 -6.23
CA THR A 372 11.22 10.69 -6.20
C THR A 372 11.44 9.49 -7.13
N ALA A 373 10.54 8.51 -7.12
CA ALA A 373 10.64 7.33 -8.01
C ALA A 373 10.61 7.72 -9.50
N ILE A 374 9.75 8.67 -9.87
CA ILE A 374 9.67 9.22 -11.23
C ILE A 374 10.99 9.90 -11.61
N GLU A 375 11.51 10.79 -10.76
CA GLU A 375 12.77 11.50 -10.99
C GLU A 375 13.97 10.53 -11.16
N LEU A 376 14.02 9.49 -10.34
CA LEU A 376 15.06 8.46 -10.42
C LEU A 376 15.01 7.73 -11.77
N LEU A 377 13.84 7.31 -12.22
CA LEU A 377 13.66 6.60 -13.49
C LEU A 377 13.89 7.50 -14.69
N GLN A 378 13.45 8.75 -14.66
CA GLN A 378 13.72 9.73 -15.74
C GLN A 378 15.22 9.97 -15.96
N ALA A 379 16.01 9.84 -14.90
CA ALA A 379 17.43 10.12 -14.92
C ALA A 379 18.30 8.86 -15.10
N ALA A 380 17.71 7.66 -15.17
CA ALA A 380 18.42 6.39 -15.19
C ALA A 380 17.90 5.47 -16.30
N PRO A 381 18.57 5.41 -17.46
CA PRO A 381 18.13 4.60 -18.61
C PRO A 381 18.33 3.08 -18.41
N SER A 382 19.03 2.66 -17.36
CA SER A 382 19.26 1.26 -17.04
C SER A 382 19.19 0.98 -15.54
N THR A 383 19.03 -0.29 -15.16
CA THR A 383 19.07 -0.71 -13.74
C THR A 383 20.40 -0.35 -13.08
N ALA A 384 21.52 -0.46 -13.80
CA ALA A 384 22.84 -0.11 -13.27
C ALA A 384 22.96 1.40 -12.97
N ASP A 385 22.46 2.26 -13.88
CA ASP A 385 22.42 3.71 -13.66
C ASP A 385 21.50 4.08 -12.49
N LEU A 386 20.36 3.39 -12.37
CA LEU A 386 19.41 3.58 -11.28
C LEU A 386 20.04 3.27 -9.91
N ILE A 387 20.72 2.13 -9.80
CA ILE A 387 21.43 1.73 -8.58
C ILE A 387 22.54 2.74 -8.22
N ALA A 388 23.36 3.14 -9.19
CA ALA A 388 24.42 4.12 -8.96
C ALA A 388 23.89 5.47 -8.48
N ARG A 389 22.77 5.92 -9.05
CA ARG A 389 22.13 7.18 -8.67
C ARG A 389 21.54 7.12 -7.26
N VAL A 390 20.88 6.02 -6.91
CA VAL A 390 20.32 5.85 -5.55
C VAL A 390 21.44 5.78 -4.52
N ALA A 391 22.55 5.08 -4.80
CA ALA A 391 23.71 5.06 -3.91
C ALA A 391 24.30 6.46 -3.68
N ALA A 392 24.34 7.31 -4.71
CA ALA A 392 24.80 8.69 -4.58
C ALA A 392 23.83 9.51 -3.69
N ALA A 393 22.52 9.41 -3.92
CA ALA A 393 21.51 10.12 -3.14
C ALA A 393 21.49 9.69 -1.67
N ALA A 394 21.64 8.40 -1.37
CA ALA A 394 21.72 7.89 -0.01
C ALA A 394 22.95 8.44 0.75
N ASN A 395 24.13 8.48 0.09
CA ASN A 395 25.34 9.05 0.68
C ASN A 395 25.20 10.56 1.00
N GLU A 396 24.46 11.31 0.20
CA GLU A 396 24.17 12.73 0.47
C GLU A 396 23.26 12.90 1.70
N GLN A 397 22.29 12.02 1.89
CA GLN A 397 21.42 12.02 3.08
C GLN A 397 22.22 11.73 4.36
N ASP A 398 23.10 10.71 4.35
CA ASP A 398 23.92 10.34 5.51
C ASP A 398 24.94 11.42 5.87
N SER A 399 25.45 12.18 4.90
CA SER A 399 26.42 13.25 5.14
C SER A 399 25.79 14.56 5.61
N GLY A 400 24.48 14.72 5.49
CA GLY A 400 23.70 15.91 5.88
C GLY A 400 23.02 15.80 7.25
N SER A 401 23.05 14.62 7.88
CA SER A 401 22.50 14.35 9.23
C SER A 401 23.59 14.51 10.29
#